data_583fe6f9d1070b73bc4dccbc71bddad7
#
_entry.id   583fe6f9d1070b73bc4dccbc71bddad7
#
_cell.length_a   1.000
_cell.length_b   1.000
_cell.length_c   1.000
_cell.angle_alpha   90.00
_cell.angle_beta   90.00
_cell.angle_gamma   90.00
#
_symmetry.space_group_name_H-M   'P 1'
#
loop_
_entity.id
_entity.type
_entity.pdbx_description
1 polymer ?
#
loop_
_entity_poly.entity_id
_entity_poly.type
_entity_poly.pdbx_seq_one_letter_code
_entity_poly.pdbx_strand_id
1 'polypeptide(L)'
;IDYVKTKLHFPSVCSAFPQIDCAQEFGITQFDVVTMWYVIEHFQDLKSVLTKVNELLKKDGIFAFSTPSAEGVSAKSYKENFFENSPSDHFSVWEPSKANVILKKFGFQVEKIVSTGHHPERFPSIKKSNCSSSSLQWKIVEKLSKVKQLGDTVEIYCRKIRDL
;
A
#
# COMPACT_ATOMS: atom_id res chain seq x y z
N ILE A 1 -8.51 17.19 -10.76
CA ILE A 1 -8.44 16.80 -12.21
C ILE A 1 -7.88 17.93 -13.03
N ASP A 2 -8.45 19.15 -12.96
CA ASP A 2 -8.02 20.27 -13.80
C ASP A 2 -6.53 20.59 -13.67
N TYR A 3 -6.00 20.56 -12.45
CA TYR A 3 -4.57 20.74 -12.22
C TYR A 3 -3.73 19.67 -12.95
N VAL A 4 -4.13 18.40 -12.86
CA VAL A 4 -3.42 17.29 -13.55
C VAL A 4 -3.44 17.46 -15.06
N LYS A 5 -4.60 17.82 -15.63
CA LYS A 5 -4.75 18.05 -17.07
C LYS A 5 -3.99 19.32 -17.54
N THR A 6 -4.18 20.44 -16.83
CA THR A 6 -3.73 21.75 -17.34
C THR A 6 -2.31 22.11 -16.94
N LYS A 7 -1.83 21.64 -15.79
CA LYS A 7 -0.49 21.96 -15.28
C LYS A 7 0.51 20.82 -15.46
N LEU A 8 0.05 19.57 -15.29
CA LEU A 8 0.94 18.42 -15.43
C LEU A 8 0.86 17.78 -16.81
N HIS A 9 -0.15 18.14 -17.62
CA HIS A 9 -0.40 17.63 -18.98
C HIS A 9 -0.57 16.10 -19.04
N PHE A 10 -1.09 15.48 -17.97
CA PHE A 10 -1.41 14.06 -17.96
C PHE A 10 -2.88 13.82 -18.24
N PRO A 11 -3.22 12.76 -19.03
CA PRO A 11 -4.59 12.29 -19.16
C PRO A 11 -5.16 11.97 -17.78
N SER A 12 -6.35 12.45 -17.48
CA SER A 12 -6.98 12.19 -16.19
C SER A 12 -8.50 12.22 -16.30
N VAL A 13 -9.16 11.39 -15.52
CA VAL A 13 -10.63 11.29 -15.46
C VAL A 13 -11.07 11.21 -13.99
N CYS A 14 -12.26 11.75 -13.70
CA CYS A 14 -12.96 11.52 -12.44
C CYS A 14 -13.93 10.36 -12.63
N SER A 15 -13.59 9.22 -12.10
CA SER A 15 -14.42 8.02 -12.21
C SER A 15 -14.28 7.17 -10.97
N ALA A 16 -15.30 6.37 -10.67
CA ALA A 16 -15.22 5.35 -9.65
C ALA A 16 -14.42 4.14 -10.18
N PHE A 17 -13.41 3.71 -9.43
CA PHE A 17 -12.72 2.45 -9.68
C PHE A 17 -13.39 1.34 -8.85
N PRO A 18 -13.66 0.12 -9.39
CA PRO A 18 -13.15 -0.44 -10.64
C PRO A 18 -14.06 -0.26 -11.90
N GLN A 19 -15.10 0.58 -11.83
CA GLN A 19 -16.11 0.72 -12.89
C GLN A 19 -15.64 1.51 -14.12
N ILE A 20 -14.43 2.07 -14.10
CA ILE A 20 -13.89 2.84 -15.22
C ILE A 20 -13.69 1.98 -16.47
N ASP A 21 -14.08 2.53 -17.62
CA ASP A 21 -13.69 2.03 -18.94
C ASP A 21 -12.47 2.81 -19.47
N CYS A 22 -11.28 2.24 -19.25
CA CYS A 22 -10.03 2.86 -19.68
C CYS A 22 -9.90 2.93 -21.23
N ALA A 23 -10.53 2.01 -21.96
CA ALA A 23 -10.53 2.05 -23.42
C ALA A 23 -11.31 3.25 -23.94
N GLN A 24 -12.48 3.51 -23.36
CA GLN A 24 -13.31 4.66 -23.70
C GLN A 24 -12.65 5.99 -23.29
N GLU A 25 -12.10 6.05 -22.07
CA GLU A 25 -11.57 7.30 -21.52
C GLU A 25 -10.18 7.69 -22.06
N PHE A 26 -9.34 6.70 -22.34
CA PHE A 26 -7.94 6.93 -22.71
C PHE A 26 -7.52 6.28 -24.04
N GLY A 27 -8.37 5.47 -24.66
CA GLY A 27 -8.00 4.67 -25.83
C GLY A 27 -7.01 3.55 -25.51
N ILE A 28 -6.85 3.19 -24.24
CA ILE A 28 -5.88 2.20 -23.76
C ILE A 28 -6.61 1.09 -23.01
N THR A 29 -6.39 -0.15 -23.42
CA THR A 29 -7.01 -1.33 -22.79
C THR A 29 -6.15 -1.94 -21.72
N GLN A 30 -4.83 -1.88 -21.87
CA GLN A 30 -3.88 -2.48 -20.92
C GLN A 30 -2.64 -1.59 -20.71
N PHE A 31 -2.11 -1.65 -19.50
CA PHE A 31 -0.98 -0.87 -19.03
C PHE A 31 0.20 -1.78 -18.66
N ASP A 32 1.42 -1.25 -18.73
CA ASP A 32 2.61 -1.93 -18.22
C ASP A 32 2.69 -1.89 -16.70
N VAL A 33 2.13 -0.81 -16.10
CA VAL A 33 2.14 -0.58 -14.65
C VAL A 33 0.81 -0.01 -14.20
N VAL A 34 0.29 -0.51 -13.08
CA VAL A 34 -0.82 0.07 -12.32
C VAL A 34 -0.34 0.36 -10.91
N THR A 35 -0.64 1.54 -10.38
CA THR A 35 -0.24 1.91 -9.01
C THR A 35 -1.40 2.44 -8.18
N MET A 36 -1.37 2.15 -6.87
CA MET A 36 -2.31 2.66 -5.88
C MET A 36 -1.56 3.07 -4.60
N TRP A 37 -1.35 4.36 -4.39
CA TRP A 37 -0.61 4.84 -3.23
C TRP A 37 -1.58 5.37 -2.16
N TYR A 38 -1.74 4.65 -1.05
CA TYR A 38 -2.72 4.94 0.00
C TYR A 38 -4.16 5.05 -0.54
N VAL A 39 -4.56 4.06 -1.34
CA VAL A 39 -5.86 3.99 -2.02
C VAL A 39 -6.52 2.64 -1.81
N ILE A 40 -5.75 1.55 -1.83
CA ILE A 40 -6.29 0.19 -1.82
C ILE A 40 -7.09 -0.14 -0.56
N GLU A 41 -6.75 0.48 0.58
CA GLU A 41 -7.43 0.34 1.86
C GLU A 41 -8.85 0.92 1.88
N HIS A 42 -9.15 1.85 0.97
CA HIS A 42 -10.46 2.53 0.89
C HIS A 42 -11.49 1.78 0.05
N PHE A 43 -11.15 0.63 -0.53
CA PHE A 43 -12.11 -0.15 -1.30
C PHE A 43 -12.84 -1.18 -0.43
N GLN A 44 -14.18 -1.15 -0.47
CA GLN A 44 -15.03 -2.15 0.20
C GLN A 44 -14.99 -3.50 -0.51
N ASP A 45 -15.02 -3.51 -1.83
CA ASP A 45 -14.90 -4.71 -2.67
C ASP A 45 -13.51 -4.87 -3.26
N LEU A 46 -12.57 -5.29 -2.42
CA LEU A 46 -11.19 -5.53 -2.82
C LEU A 46 -11.06 -6.61 -3.90
N LYS A 47 -12.01 -7.58 -3.95
CA LYS A 47 -12.00 -8.63 -4.97
C LYS A 47 -12.19 -8.04 -6.36
N SER A 48 -13.23 -7.23 -6.56
CA SER A 48 -13.48 -6.56 -7.84
C SER A 48 -12.33 -5.62 -8.25
N VAL A 49 -11.73 -4.92 -7.28
CA VAL A 49 -10.56 -4.06 -7.51
C VAL A 49 -9.36 -4.86 -8.04
N LEU A 50 -8.98 -5.95 -7.36
CA LEU A 50 -7.84 -6.77 -7.77
C LEU A 50 -8.08 -7.49 -9.09
N THR A 51 -9.32 -7.91 -9.36
CA THR A 51 -9.72 -8.47 -10.65
C THR A 51 -9.55 -7.42 -11.76
N LYS A 52 -10.05 -6.20 -11.54
CA LYS A 52 -9.92 -5.11 -12.53
C LYS A 52 -8.46 -4.71 -12.76
N VAL A 53 -7.64 -4.66 -11.73
CA VAL A 53 -6.19 -4.41 -11.87
C VAL A 53 -5.55 -5.50 -12.74
N ASN A 54 -5.92 -6.77 -12.54
CA ASN A 54 -5.41 -7.86 -13.38
C ASN A 54 -5.82 -7.68 -14.84
N GLU A 55 -7.09 -7.36 -15.14
CA GLU A 55 -7.58 -7.10 -16.49
C GLU A 55 -6.82 -5.94 -17.18
N LEU A 56 -6.55 -4.86 -16.44
CA LEU A 56 -5.89 -3.68 -16.94
C LEU A 56 -4.39 -3.83 -17.17
N LEU A 57 -3.76 -4.86 -16.59
CA LEU A 57 -2.32 -5.08 -16.79
C LEU A 57 -2.04 -6.01 -17.96
N LYS A 58 -1.04 -5.66 -18.74
CA LYS A 58 -0.42 -6.57 -19.69
C LYS A 58 0.15 -7.79 -18.95
N LYS A 59 0.39 -8.89 -19.68
CA LYS A 59 1.18 -10.01 -19.16
C LYS A 59 2.55 -9.48 -18.69
N ASP A 60 3.01 -9.96 -17.54
CA ASP A 60 4.24 -9.52 -16.88
C ASP A 60 4.25 -8.06 -16.40
N GLY A 61 3.12 -7.36 -16.51
CA GLY A 61 2.94 -6.00 -15.99
C GLY A 61 3.02 -5.93 -14.46
N ILE A 62 3.30 -4.75 -13.95
CA ILE A 62 3.54 -4.53 -12.52
C ILE A 62 2.34 -3.86 -11.86
N PHE A 63 1.87 -4.43 -10.76
CA PHE A 63 0.99 -3.78 -9.80
C PHE A 63 1.79 -3.37 -8.57
N ALA A 64 1.79 -2.08 -8.23
CA ALA A 64 2.45 -1.58 -7.04
C ALA A 64 1.48 -0.75 -6.19
N PHE A 65 1.50 -0.95 -4.88
CA PHE A 65 0.65 -0.18 -3.98
C PHE A 65 1.28 0.04 -2.62
N SER A 66 0.89 1.12 -1.95
CA SER A 66 1.20 1.37 -0.56
C SER A 66 -0.06 1.39 0.29
N THR A 67 0.05 0.96 1.54
CA THR A 67 -1.07 0.87 2.48
C THR A 67 -0.57 0.80 3.92
N PRO A 68 -1.39 1.09 4.95
CA PRO A 68 -1.05 0.80 6.34
C PRO A 68 -0.74 -0.69 6.57
N SER A 69 0.19 -0.96 7.47
CA SER A 69 0.67 -2.30 7.79
C SER A 69 0.15 -2.79 9.15
N ALA A 70 -0.53 -3.94 9.16
CA ALA A 70 -0.88 -4.63 10.39
C ALA A 70 0.33 -5.28 11.11
N GLU A 71 1.51 -5.24 10.50
CA GLU A 71 2.75 -5.77 11.07
C GLU A 71 3.73 -4.67 11.50
N GLY A 72 3.34 -3.40 11.40
CA GLY A 72 4.10 -2.25 11.86
C GLY A 72 4.15 -2.14 13.39
N VAL A 73 4.99 -1.24 13.88
CA VAL A 73 5.19 -1.05 15.34
C VAL A 73 3.89 -0.64 16.05
N SER A 74 3.06 0.19 15.42
CA SER A 74 1.80 0.64 16.02
C SER A 74 0.83 -0.52 16.19
N ALA A 75 0.62 -1.34 15.16
CA ALA A 75 -0.26 -2.49 15.21
C ALA A 75 0.25 -3.57 16.17
N LYS A 76 1.56 -3.82 16.21
CA LYS A 76 2.16 -4.83 17.12
C LYS A 76 2.19 -4.41 18.58
N SER A 77 2.46 -3.12 18.85
CA SER A 77 2.64 -2.64 20.23
C SER A 77 1.36 -2.12 20.88
N TYR A 78 0.39 -1.68 20.07
CA TYR A 78 -0.84 -0.98 20.50
C TYR A 78 -2.03 -1.41 19.66
N LYS A 79 -2.27 -2.70 19.53
CA LYS A 79 -3.22 -3.30 18.59
C LYS A 79 -4.63 -2.70 18.67
N GLU A 80 -5.20 -2.62 19.86
CA GLU A 80 -6.54 -2.05 20.08
C GLU A 80 -6.58 -0.60 19.60
N ASN A 81 -5.67 0.22 20.11
CA ASN A 81 -5.57 1.63 19.74
C ASN A 81 -5.32 1.83 18.23
N PHE A 82 -4.58 0.93 17.57
CA PHE A 82 -4.32 1.00 16.13
C PHE A 82 -5.61 0.83 15.32
N PHE A 83 -6.46 -0.15 15.69
CA PHE A 83 -7.71 -0.38 14.98
C PHE A 83 -8.80 0.61 15.36
N GLU A 84 -8.92 1.00 16.63
CA GLU A 84 -9.91 1.98 17.10
C GLU A 84 -9.70 3.37 16.50
N ASN A 85 -8.45 3.75 16.25
CA ASN A 85 -8.10 5.05 15.64
C ASN A 85 -7.81 4.96 14.14
N SER A 86 -8.12 3.82 13.50
CA SER A 86 -8.08 3.72 12.04
C SER A 86 -9.14 4.61 11.43
N PRO A 87 -8.86 5.32 10.33
CA PRO A 87 -9.88 6.09 9.62
C PRO A 87 -11.11 5.22 9.28
N SER A 88 -12.31 5.79 9.40
CA SER A 88 -13.57 5.04 9.19
C SER A 88 -13.78 4.57 7.75
N ASP A 89 -13.03 5.10 6.81
CA ASP A 89 -13.01 4.74 5.40
C ASP A 89 -11.89 3.75 5.01
N HIS A 90 -11.17 3.20 6.01
CA HIS A 90 -10.24 2.09 5.80
C HIS A 90 -10.98 0.76 5.99
N PHE A 91 -11.34 0.12 4.89
CA PHE A 91 -12.07 -1.16 4.88
C PHE A 91 -11.14 -2.39 4.93
N SER A 92 -9.84 -2.19 4.70
CA SER A 92 -8.85 -3.26 4.78
C SER A 92 -7.55 -2.80 5.42
N VAL A 93 -6.89 -3.71 6.14
CA VAL A 93 -5.54 -3.53 6.65
C VAL A 93 -4.71 -4.74 6.22
N TRP A 94 -3.54 -4.48 5.65
CA TRP A 94 -2.74 -5.54 5.05
C TRP A 94 -1.71 -6.11 6.04
N GLU A 95 -1.60 -7.45 6.03
CA GLU A 95 -0.51 -8.19 6.64
C GLU A 95 0.53 -8.51 5.56
N PRO A 96 1.67 -7.80 5.50
CA PRO A 96 2.69 -8.02 4.47
C PRO A 96 3.13 -9.48 4.31
N SER A 97 3.25 -10.22 5.42
CA SER A 97 3.61 -11.64 5.41
C SER A 97 2.62 -12.54 4.67
N LYS A 98 1.35 -12.12 4.57
CA LYS A 98 0.28 -12.85 3.89
C LYS A 98 -0.02 -12.34 2.48
N ALA A 99 0.55 -11.21 2.08
CA ALA A 99 0.26 -10.54 0.82
C ALA A 99 0.41 -11.46 -0.39
N ASN A 100 1.49 -12.24 -0.46
CA ASN A 100 1.74 -13.15 -1.58
C ASN A 100 0.65 -14.24 -1.71
N VAL A 101 0.16 -14.78 -0.58
CA VAL A 101 -0.89 -15.81 -0.59
C VAL A 101 -2.21 -15.24 -1.12
N ILE A 102 -2.55 -14.02 -0.74
CA ILE A 102 -3.76 -13.32 -1.18
C ILE A 102 -3.65 -12.96 -2.66
N LEU A 103 -2.59 -12.25 -3.05
CA LEU A 103 -2.38 -11.70 -4.39
C LEU A 103 -2.23 -12.79 -5.45
N LYS A 104 -1.66 -13.95 -5.09
CA LYS A 104 -1.56 -15.11 -5.99
C LYS A 104 -2.93 -15.64 -6.44
N LYS A 105 -3.98 -15.51 -5.63
CA LYS A 105 -5.35 -15.86 -6.01
C LYS A 105 -5.87 -14.98 -7.15
N PHE A 106 -5.36 -13.75 -7.24
CA PHE A 106 -5.70 -12.75 -8.26
C PHE A 106 -4.67 -12.66 -9.39
N GLY A 107 -3.88 -13.71 -9.61
CA GLY A 107 -2.95 -13.79 -10.72
C GLY A 107 -1.67 -12.98 -10.56
N PHE A 108 -1.32 -12.56 -9.33
CA PHE A 108 -0.12 -11.80 -9.05
C PHE A 108 0.90 -12.62 -8.24
N GLN A 109 2.17 -12.37 -8.48
CA GLN A 109 3.27 -12.81 -7.65
C GLN A 109 3.94 -11.59 -7.01
N VAL A 110 4.07 -11.61 -5.70
CA VAL A 110 4.81 -10.55 -4.99
C VAL A 110 6.30 -10.71 -5.26
N GLU A 111 6.93 -9.66 -5.77
CA GLU A 111 8.37 -9.62 -6.06
C GLU A 111 9.15 -8.87 -4.99
N LYS A 112 8.53 -7.83 -4.41
CA LYS A 112 9.19 -7.01 -3.39
C LYS A 112 8.18 -6.46 -2.41
N ILE A 113 8.57 -6.45 -1.13
CA ILE A 113 7.86 -5.77 -0.05
C ILE A 113 8.87 -4.82 0.61
N VAL A 114 8.47 -3.57 0.78
CA VAL A 114 9.27 -2.53 1.43
C VAL A 114 8.48 -1.95 2.59
N SER A 115 8.97 -2.16 3.80
CA SER A 115 8.41 -1.49 4.98
C SER A 115 8.83 -0.02 4.97
N THR A 116 7.87 0.87 5.13
CA THR A 116 8.04 2.33 5.16
C THR A 116 7.36 2.92 6.40
N GLY A 117 7.35 4.24 6.57
CA GLY A 117 6.74 4.85 7.75
C GLY A 117 7.39 4.42 9.06
N HIS A 118 8.73 4.49 9.11
CA HIS A 118 9.49 4.16 10.32
C HIS A 118 9.39 5.30 11.32
N HIS A 119 8.69 5.05 12.44
CA HIS A 119 8.36 5.99 13.50
C HIS A 119 8.98 5.57 14.83
N PRO A 120 10.27 5.91 15.13
CA PRO A 120 10.92 5.53 16.39
C PRO A 120 10.14 5.97 17.64
N GLU A 121 9.47 7.13 17.58
CA GLU A 121 8.64 7.67 18.66
C GLU A 121 7.47 6.77 19.05
N ARG A 122 7.07 5.83 18.19
CA ARG A 122 5.98 4.88 18.45
C ARG A 122 6.43 3.62 19.18
N PHE A 123 7.74 3.40 19.29
CA PHE A 123 8.26 2.26 20.05
C PHE A 123 8.09 2.46 21.57
N PRO A 124 7.64 1.41 22.30
CA PRO A 124 7.45 1.51 23.74
C PRO A 124 8.71 1.95 24.51
N SER A 125 9.89 1.54 24.05
CA SER A 125 11.17 1.93 24.65
C SER A 125 11.45 3.44 24.52
N ILE A 126 11.14 4.03 23.40
CA ILE A 126 11.30 5.47 23.15
C ILE A 126 10.24 6.28 23.92
N LYS A 127 8.97 5.83 23.90
CA LYS A 127 7.90 6.49 24.67
C LYS A 127 8.22 6.55 26.16
N LYS A 128 8.75 5.45 26.74
CA LYS A 128 9.12 5.40 28.16
C LYS A 128 10.32 6.29 28.51
N SER A 129 11.30 6.39 27.63
CA SER A 129 12.54 7.15 27.90
C SER A 129 12.42 8.64 27.55
N ASN A 130 11.37 9.03 26.81
CA ASN A 130 11.17 10.40 26.31
C ASN A 130 12.45 10.97 25.66
N CYS A 131 13.19 10.15 24.92
CA CYS A 131 14.48 10.52 24.39
C CYS A 131 14.38 11.39 23.13
N SER A 132 15.32 12.28 22.96
CA SER A 132 15.43 13.16 21.77
C SER A 132 15.69 12.34 20.50
N SER A 133 15.20 12.84 19.36
CA SER A 133 15.48 12.30 18.03
C SER A 133 16.97 12.29 17.65
N SER A 134 17.80 13.11 18.30
CA SER A 134 19.25 13.11 18.14
C SER A 134 19.98 12.04 18.95
N SER A 135 19.28 11.37 19.89
CA SER A 135 19.91 10.40 20.80
C SER A 135 20.35 9.12 20.09
N LEU A 136 21.36 8.46 20.67
CA LEU A 136 21.83 7.16 20.18
C LEU A 136 20.72 6.11 20.23
N GLN A 137 19.89 6.13 21.29
CA GLN A 137 18.77 5.21 21.43
C GLN A 137 17.76 5.35 20.28
N TRP A 138 17.42 6.58 19.86
CA TRP A 138 16.54 6.84 18.73
C TRP A 138 17.10 6.23 17.43
N LYS A 139 18.38 6.51 17.14
CA LYS A 139 19.06 5.98 15.93
C LYS A 139 19.12 4.46 15.90
N ILE A 140 19.35 3.82 17.06
CA ILE A 140 19.34 2.36 17.19
C ILE A 140 17.93 1.81 16.89
N VAL A 141 16.88 2.40 17.46
CA VAL A 141 15.51 1.96 17.26
C VAL A 141 15.06 2.18 15.79
N GLU A 142 15.43 3.30 15.18
CA GLU A 142 15.18 3.54 13.77
C GLU A 142 15.83 2.49 12.86
N LYS A 143 17.10 2.17 13.11
CA LYS A 143 17.81 1.12 12.38
C LYS A 143 17.18 -0.25 12.61
N LEU A 144 16.80 -0.55 13.85
CA LEU A 144 16.10 -1.79 14.20
C LEU A 144 14.75 -1.91 13.50
N SER A 145 13.99 -0.81 13.43
CA SER A 145 12.71 -0.75 12.71
C SER A 145 12.90 -1.12 11.23
N LYS A 146 13.93 -0.54 10.59
CA LYS A 146 14.25 -0.84 9.17
C LYS A 146 14.64 -2.30 8.96
N VAL A 147 15.56 -2.82 9.79
CA VAL A 147 16.03 -4.21 9.68
C VAL A 147 14.91 -5.23 9.94
N LYS A 148 14.05 -4.96 10.94
CA LYS A 148 12.92 -5.83 11.30
C LYS A 148 11.63 -5.54 10.54
N GLN A 149 11.66 -4.62 9.58
CA GLN A 149 10.51 -4.23 8.78
C GLN A 149 9.28 -3.84 9.63
N LEU A 150 9.51 -3.02 10.66
CA LEU A 150 8.48 -2.57 11.61
C LEU A 150 7.90 -1.19 11.27
N GLY A 151 7.99 -0.75 10.04
CA GLY A 151 7.32 0.46 9.59
C GLY A 151 5.79 0.30 9.62
N ASP A 152 5.08 1.37 9.88
CA ASP A 152 3.61 1.38 9.99
C ASP A 152 2.91 1.40 8.64
N THR A 153 3.68 1.53 7.57
CA THR A 153 3.20 1.44 6.19
C THR A 153 4.07 0.46 5.40
N VAL A 154 3.53 -0.02 4.29
CA VAL A 154 4.21 -0.99 3.43
C VAL A 154 3.96 -0.65 1.97
N GLU A 155 4.97 -0.86 1.15
CA GLU A 155 4.86 -0.87 -0.31
C GLU A 155 5.01 -2.30 -0.80
N ILE A 156 4.10 -2.73 -1.67
CA ILE A 156 4.06 -4.08 -2.22
C ILE A 156 4.13 -3.98 -3.75
N TYR A 157 5.07 -4.68 -4.33
CA TYR A 157 5.32 -4.73 -5.77
C TYR A 157 5.08 -6.14 -6.28
N CYS A 158 4.16 -6.27 -7.23
CA CYS A 158 3.69 -7.55 -7.75
C CYS A 158 3.81 -7.60 -9.26
N ARG A 159 4.10 -8.77 -9.80
CA ARG A 159 4.04 -9.07 -11.24
C ARG A 159 2.77 -9.84 -11.55
N LYS A 160 2.09 -9.49 -12.62
CA LYS A 160 1.00 -10.31 -13.17
C LYS A 160 1.59 -11.56 -13.80
N ILE A 161 1.20 -12.73 -13.32
CA ILE A 161 1.70 -14.05 -13.79
C ILE A 161 0.68 -14.83 -14.60
N ARG A 162 -0.61 -14.48 -14.51
CA ARG A 162 -1.69 -15.09 -15.29
C ARG A 162 -2.91 -14.16 -15.37
N ASP A 163 -3.73 -14.38 -16.38
CA ASP A 163 -5.09 -13.84 -16.46
C ASP A 163 -6.02 -14.58 -15.47
N LEU A 164 -7.12 -13.93 -15.10
CA LEU A 164 -8.18 -14.48 -14.25
C LEU A 164 -9.34 -15.04 -15.08
#